data_fb79ce569a53d799bab52c11d1113ba4
#
_entry.id   fb79ce569a53d799bab52c11d1113ba4
#
_cell.length_a   1.000
_cell.length_b   1.000
_cell.length_c   1.000
_cell.angle_alpha   90.00
_cell.angle_beta   90.00
_cell.angle_gamma   90.00
#
_symmetry.space_group_name_H-M   'P 1'
#
loop_
_entity.id
_entity.type
_entity.pdbx_description
1 polymer ?
#
loop_
_entity_poly.entity_id
_entity_poly.type
_entity_poly.pdbx_seq_one_letter_code
_entity_poly.pdbx_strand_id
1 'polypeptide(L)'
;MSTILVTGANRGIGLEFVKQYVAMGEQVVGTYRDVGSSDELIKLSEESSALDILNLDVASDDSMAAFPTQLGDRPVDIFINNAGVYGPRDSSFGNVDEANWIPVLRINALAPLLLTQLIVENLRRGQSKKLLYVTSKMGSIDDNKGGGSYVYRSSKAALNAVVKSISVDLAVEEMSVAVLHPGWVRTDMGGPNGLIDSQTSVSGMIEVIRNLDLGSSGGFFNYDGTVIPW
;
A
#
# COMPACT_ATOMS: atom_id res chain seq x y z
N MET A 1 5.25 -16.65 -13.54
CA MET A 1 3.96 -16.14 -13.05
C MET A 1 4.15 -15.89 -11.57
N SER A 2 4.02 -14.64 -11.16
CA SER A 2 4.22 -14.23 -9.76
C SER A 2 2.87 -14.10 -9.04
N THR A 3 2.87 -14.21 -7.72
CA THR A 3 1.69 -13.93 -6.89
C THR A 3 1.82 -12.54 -6.27
N ILE A 4 0.84 -11.67 -6.56
CA ILE A 4 0.80 -10.28 -6.11
C ILE A 4 -0.30 -10.13 -5.06
N LEU A 5 0.03 -9.73 -3.85
CA LEU A 5 -0.95 -9.38 -2.82
C LEU A 5 -1.13 -7.87 -2.75
N VAL A 6 -2.37 -7.39 -2.94
CA VAL A 6 -2.71 -5.96 -2.90
C VAL A 6 -3.74 -5.68 -1.82
N THR A 7 -3.43 -4.83 -0.85
CA THR A 7 -4.42 -4.42 0.15
C THR A 7 -5.21 -3.20 -0.29
N GLY A 8 -6.52 -3.15 0.10
CA GLY A 8 -7.41 -2.06 -0.31
C GLY A 8 -7.61 -2.01 -1.82
N ALA A 9 -7.85 -3.18 -2.42
CA ALA A 9 -7.93 -3.40 -3.87
C ALA A 9 -9.29 -3.04 -4.48
N ASN A 10 -10.28 -2.64 -3.67
CA ASN A 10 -11.67 -2.48 -4.13
C ASN A 10 -11.91 -1.22 -4.96
N ARG A 11 -11.01 -0.24 -4.96
CA ARG A 11 -11.13 1.02 -5.72
C ARG A 11 -9.80 1.73 -5.92
N GLY A 12 -9.83 2.77 -6.75
CA GLY A 12 -8.70 3.71 -6.93
C GLY A 12 -7.41 3.01 -7.34
N ILE A 13 -6.31 3.38 -6.66
CA ILE A 13 -4.96 2.88 -6.95
C ILE A 13 -4.86 1.36 -6.74
N GLY A 14 -5.47 0.83 -5.66
CA GLY A 14 -5.43 -0.61 -5.38
C GLY A 14 -6.12 -1.44 -6.45
N LEU A 15 -7.29 -1.01 -6.91
CA LEU A 15 -8.01 -1.67 -8.01
C LEU A 15 -7.24 -1.58 -9.32
N GLU A 16 -6.61 -0.47 -9.59
CA GLU A 16 -5.79 -0.29 -10.79
C GLU A 16 -4.57 -1.22 -10.78
N PHE A 17 -3.90 -1.44 -9.64
CA PHE A 17 -2.85 -2.46 -9.52
C PHE A 17 -3.38 -3.85 -9.88
N VAL A 18 -4.55 -4.22 -9.36
CA VAL A 18 -5.18 -5.50 -9.68
C VAL A 18 -5.40 -5.63 -11.18
N LYS A 19 -6.02 -4.62 -11.83
CA LYS A 19 -6.30 -4.63 -13.26
C LYS A 19 -5.04 -4.82 -14.10
N GLN A 20 -3.99 -4.06 -13.80
CA GLN A 20 -2.75 -4.12 -14.58
C GLN A 20 -2.00 -5.44 -14.37
N TYR A 21 -1.89 -5.97 -13.16
CA TYR A 21 -1.23 -7.25 -12.92
C TYR A 21 -2.01 -8.43 -13.50
N VAL A 22 -3.34 -8.43 -13.41
CA VAL A 22 -4.19 -9.43 -14.09
C VAL A 22 -3.99 -9.37 -15.61
N ALA A 23 -3.96 -8.19 -16.19
CA ALA A 23 -3.71 -8.01 -17.63
C ALA A 23 -2.30 -8.45 -18.06
N MET A 24 -1.31 -8.44 -17.16
CA MET A 24 0.04 -8.97 -17.39
C MET A 24 0.10 -10.50 -17.24
N GLY A 25 -1.00 -11.17 -16.87
CA GLY A 25 -1.06 -12.61 -16.68
C GLY A 25 -0.50 -13.09 -15.33
N GLU A 26 -0.37 -12.22 -14.35
CA GLU A 26 0.08 -12.57 -13.00
C GLU A 26 -1.10 -13.05 -12.12
N GLN A 27 -0.81 -13.83 -11.07
CA GLN A 27 -1.80 -14.19 -10.07
C GLN A 27 -1.94 -13.06 -9.06
N VAL A 28 -3.16 -12.62 -8.80
CA VAL A 28 -3.42 -11.50 -7.88
C VAL A 28 -4.33 -11.93 -6.74
N VAL A 29 -3.98 -11.56 -5.53
CA VAL A 29 -4.84 -11.60 -4.36
C VAL A 29 -5.19 -10.17 -3.97
N GLY A 30 -6.41 -9.75 -4.28
CA GLY A 30 -6.92 -8.42 -3.91
C GLY A 30 -7.68 -8.46 -2.59
N THR A 31 -7.44 -7.51 -1.68
CA THR A 31 -8.26 -7.45 -0.47
C THR A 31 -9.25 -6.30 -0.49
N TYR A 32 -10.40 -6.52 0.12
CA TYR A 32 -11.45 -5.53 0.33
C TYR A 32 -11.94 -5.57 1.77
N ARG A 33 -12.45 -4.44 2.26
CA ARG A 33 -13.01 -4.33 3.61
C ARG A 33 -14.50 -4.61 3.65
N ASP A 34 -15.23 -4.04 2.72
CA ASP A 34 -16.69 -4.04 2.67
C ASP A 34 -17.18 -4.44 1.27
N VAL A 35 -18.04 -5.47 1.22
CA VAL A 35 -18.64 -5.98 -0.02
C VAL A 35 -19.42 -4.89 -0.74
N GLY A 36 -20.18 -4.07 -0.01
CA GLY A 36 -21.02 -3.02 -0.60
C GLY A 36 -20.25 -1.89 -1.31
N SER A 37 -18.92 -1.86 -1.21
CA SER A 37 -18.06 -0.91 -1.90
C SER A 37 -17.05 -1.59 -2.84
N SER A 38 -17.33 -2.84 -3.26
CA SER A 38 -16.35 -3.69 -3.96
C SER A 38 -16.86 -4.29 -5.27
N ASP A 39 -17.98 -3.77 -5.82
CA ASP A 39 -18.66 -4.31 -6.99
C ASP A 39 -17.73 -4.52 -8.19
N GLU A 40 -16.84 -3.54 -8.46
CA GLU A 40 -15.92 -3.62 -9.60
C GLU A 40 -14.83 -4.69 -9.39
N LEU A 41 -14.31 -4.83 -8.17
CA LEU A 41 -13.34 -5.88 -7.84
C LEU A 41 -13.99 -7.27 -7.89
N ILE A 42 -15.22 -7.41 -7.38
CA ILE A 42 -15.97 -8.67 -7.41
C ILE A 42 -16.22 -9.09 -8.85
N LYS A 43 -16.73 -8.18 -9.68
CA LYS A 43 -16.96 -8.45 -11.10
C LYS A 43 -15.67 -8.90 -11.80
N LEU A 44 -14.55 -8.22 -11.55
CA LEU A 44 -13.27 -8.60 -12.13
C LEU A 44 -12.81 -9.99 -11.69
N SER A 45 -13.11 -10.39 -10.45
CA SER A 45 -12.78 -11.74 -9.94
C SER A 45 -13.65 -12.84 -10.58
N GLU A 46 -14.89 -12.52 -10.95
CA GLU A 46 -15.77 -13.43 -11.68
C GLU A 46 -15.34 -13.62 -13.15
N GLU A 47 -14.72 -12.58 -13.73
CA GLU A 47 -14.25 -12.57 -15.12
C GLU A 47 -12.83 -13.16 -15.31
N SER A 48 -12.04 -13.28 -14.22
CA SER A 48 -10.63 -13.70 -14.30
C SER A 48 -10.27 -14.72 -13.24
N SER A 49 -9.88 -15.90 -13.65
CA SER A 49 -9.32 -16.94 -12.78
C SER A 49 -7.92 -16.59 -12.21
N ALA A 50 -7.31 -15.50 -12.65
CA ALA A 50 -6.06 -14.99 -12.13
C ALA A 50 -6.24 -14.08 -10.90
N LEU A 51 -7.48 -13.78 -10.50
CA LEU A 51 -7.79 -12.93 -9.37
C LEU A 51 -8.60 -13.66 -8.30
N ASP A 52 -8.00 -13.79 -7.13
CA ASP A 52 -8.69 -14.13 -5.89
C ASP A 52 -8.95 -12.89 -5.07
N ILE A 53 -10.08 -12.83 -4.36
CA ILE A 53 -10.41 -11.71 -3.47
C ILE A 53 -10.64 -12.20 -2.04
N LEU A 54 -10.05 -11.51 -1.06
CA LEU A 54 -10.13 -11.86 0.35
C LEU A 54 -10.63 -10.67 1.19
N ASN A 55 -11.40 -10.96 2.23
CA ASN A 55 -11.84 -9.90 3.15
C ASN A 55 -10.70 -9.53 4.12
N LEU A 56 -10.40 -8.23 4.23
CA LEU A 56 -9.44 -7.69 5.18
C LEU A 56 -9.80 -6.27 5.59
N ASP A 57 -10.19 -6.09 6.84
CA ASP A 57 -10.22 -4.78 7.49
C ASP A 57 -8.96 -4.60 8.34
N VAL A 58 -8.03 -3.78 7.86
CA VAL A 58 -6.76 -3.49 8.56
C VAL A 58 -6.94 -2.70 9.86
N ALA A 59 -8.13 -2.17 10.11
CA ALA A 59 -8.47 -1.51 11.37
C ALA A 59 -8.99 -2.50 12.45
N SER A 60 -9.38 -3.70 12.06
CA SER A 60 -9.95 -4.73 12.95
C SER A 60 -8.89 -5.77 13.34
N ASP A 61 -8.68 -5.95 14.64
CA ASP A 61 -7.76 -6.96 15.16
C ASP A 61 -8.20 -8.37 14.78
N ASP A 62 -9.50 -8.66 14.86
CA ASP A 62 -10.06 -9.97 14.50
C ASP A 62 -9.88 -10.26 13.01
N SER A 63 -10.13 -9.28 12.13
CA SER A 63 -9.92 -9.42 10.70
C SER A 63 -8.45 -9.66 10.36
N MET A 64 -7.55 -8.92 10.99
CA MET A 64 -6.10 -9.09 10.85
C MET A 64 -5.65 -10.49 11.31
N ALA A 65 -6.12 -10.95 12.47
CA ALA A 65 -5.78 -12.26 13.01
C ALA A 65 -6.29 -13.44 12.14
N ALA A 66 -7.44 -13.28 11.49
CA ALA A 66 -8.03 -14.28 10.60
C ALA A 66 -7.37 -14.33 9.21
N PHE A 67 -6.70 -13.26 8.78
CA PHE A 67 -6.20 -13.10 7.42
C PHE A 67 -5.18 -14.16 6.99
N PRO A 68 -4.18 -14.57 7.83
CA PRO A 68 -3.24 -15.63 7.45
C PRO A 68 -3.94 -16.95 7.10
N THR A 69 -5.00 -17.30 7.81
CA THR A 69 -5.80 -18.51 7.52
C THR A 69 -6.51 -18.41 6.16
N GLN A 70 -7.03 -17.23 5.81
CA GLN A 70 -7.65 -17.00 4.50
C GLN A 70 -6.61 -17.01 3.36
N LEU A 71 -5.43 -16.42 3.59
CA LEU A 71 -4.34 -16.41 2.62
C LEU A 71 -3.77 -17.83 2.43
N GLY A 72 -3.75 -18.64 3.48
CA GLY A 72 -3.20 -20.00 3.45
C GLY A 72 -1.69 -19.98 3.21
N ASP A 73 -1.21 -21.09 2.63
CA ASP A 73 0.23 -21.30 2.36
C ASP A 73 0.72 -20.69 1.03
N ARG A 74 -0.05 -19.81 0.41
CA ARG A 74 0.28 -19.18 -0.89
C ARG A 74 1.62 -18.45 -0.81
N PRO A 75 2.55 -18.67 -1.75
CA PRO A 75 3.72 -17.81 -1.88
C PRO A 75 3.27 -16.41 -2.31
N VAL A 76 3.86 -15.36 -1.75
CA VAL A 76 3.64 -13.98 -2.15
C VAL A 76 4.97 -13.42 -2.66
N ASP A 77 5.04 -13.16 -3.96
CA ASP A 77 6.21 -12.63 -4.64
C ASP A 77 6.33 -11.11 -4.48
N ILE A 78 5.19 -10.42 -4.56
CA ILE A 78 5.09 -8.97 -4.45
C ILE A 78 3.95 -8.62 -3.48
N PHE A 79 4.27 -7.94 -2.42
CA PHE A 79 3.29 -7.39 -1.49
C PHE A 79 3.14 -5.89 -1.70
N ILE A 80 1.92 -5.43 -1.98
CA ILE A 80 1.58 -4.02 -2.17
C ILE A 80 0.63 -3.61 -1.04
N ASN A 81 1.16 -2.99 -0.01
CA ASN A 81 0.38 -2.40 1.06
C ASN A 81 -0.15 -1.04 0.62
N ASN A 82 -1.36 -1.04 0.05
CA ASN A 82 -2.02 0.16 -0.47
C ASN A 82 -3.15 0.65 0.45
N ALA A 83 -3.75 -0.21 1.28
CA ALA A 83 -4.80 0.20 2.20
C ALA A 83 -4.37 1.38 3.07
N GLY A 84 -5.19 2.42 3.12
CA GLY A 84 -4.91 3.62 3.90
C GLY A 84 -6.05 4.62 3.84
N VAL A 85 -6.02 5.60 4.75
CA VAL A 85 -7.02 6.66 4.87
C VAL A 85 -6.35 8.02 4.95
N TYR A 86 -7.05 9.07 4.48
CA TYR A 86 -6.56 10.45 4.62
C TYR A 86 -6.82 11.00 6.02
N GLY A 87 -7.92 10.59 6.64
CA GLY A 87 -8.44 11.16 7.87
C GLY A 87 -9.21 12.47 7.63
N PRO A 88 -9.36 13.32 8.65
CA PRO A 88 -10.08 14.59 8.53
C PRO A 88 -9.38 15.53 7.57
N ARG A 89 -10.16 16.18 6.69
CA ARG A 89 -9.65 17.14 5.70
C ARG A 89 -9.08 18.39 6.35
N ASP A 90 -9.68 18.84 7.46
CA ASP A 90 -9.17 19.95 8.26
C ASP A 90 -8.44 19.40 9.49
N SER A 91 -7.13 19.36 9.41
CA SER A 91 -6.21 19.04 10.49
C SER A 91 -5.07 20.07 10.53
N SER A 92 -5.46 21.35 10.62
CA SER A 92 -4.57 22.49 10.76
C SER A 92 -4.13 22.71 12.21
N PHE A 93 -3.14 23.58 12.43
CA PHE A 93 -2.68 23.94 13.77
C PHE A 93 -3.82 24.56 14.59
N GLY A 94 -4.07 24.01 15.78
CA GLY A 94 -5.19 24.40 16.64
C GLY A 94 -6.51 23.66 16.36
N ASN A 95 -6.57 22.82 15.31
CA ASN A 95 -7.76 22.07 14.93
C ASN A 95 -7.46 20.57 14.74
N VAL A 96 -6.66 19.99 15.64
CA VAL A 96 -6.32 18.57 15.67
C VAL A 96 -6.97 17.91 16.86
N ASP A 97 -7.63 16.79 16.61
CA ASP A 97 -8.31 15.97 17.61
C ASP A 97 -7.67 14.58 17.67
N GLU A 98 -7.31 14.13 18.87
CA GLU A 98 -6.72 12.81 19.13
C GLU A 98 -7.63 11.67 18.66
N ALA A 99 -8.94 11.77 18.89
CA ALA A 99 -9.90 10.74 18.51
C ALA A 99 -9.93 10.47 16.99
N ASN A 100 -9.64 11.49 16.19
CA ASN A 100 -9.50 11.37 14.74
C ASN A 100 -8.08 10.99 14.31
N TRP A 101 -7.06 11.28 15.12
CA TRP A 101 -5.66 11.03 14.76
C TRP A 101 -5.24 9.57 14.97
N ILE A 102 -5.58 9.01 16.13
CA ILE A 102 -5.19 7.65 16.50
C ILE A 102 -5.65 6.59 15.47
N PRO A 103 -6.91 6.59 14.98
CA PRO A 103 -7.34 5.66 13.95
C PRO A 103 -6.54 5.77 12.64
N VAL A 104 -6.13 6.98 12.25
CA VAL A 104 -5.33 7.19 11.03
C VAL A 104 -3.91 6.63 11.20
N LEU A 105 -3.28 6.85 12.37
CA LEU A 105 -1.98 6.25 12.69
C LEU A 105 -2.05 4.73 12.70
N ARG A 106 -3.11 4.17 13.32
CA ARG A 106 -3.34 2.73 13.35
C ARG A 106 -3.40 2.13 11.93
N ILE A 107 -4.24 2.70 11.06
CA ILE A 107 -4.44 2.18 9.70
C ILE A 107 -3.22 2.42 8.82
N ASN A 108 -2.63 3.62 8.87
CA ASN A 108 -1.60 4.01 7.90
C ASN A 108 -0.18 3.58 8.30
N ALA A 109 0.10 3.33 9.58
CA ALA A 109 1.45 3.02 10.05
C ALA A 109 1.54 1.70 10.81
N LEU A 110 0.67 1.47 11.82
CA LEU A 110 0.74 0.27 12.64
C LEU A 110 0.28 -0.98 11.89
N ALA A 111 -0.88 -0.92 11.24
CA ALA A 111 -1.43 -2.05 10.51
C ALA A 111 -0.51 -2.57 9.38
N PRO A 112 0.19 -1.74 8.59
CA PRO A 112 1.20 -2.21 7.63
C PRO A 112 2.28 -3.09 8.25
N LEU A 113 2.83 -2.71 9.41
CA LEU A 113 3.83 -3.53 10.12
C LEU A 113 3.23 -4.85 10.60
N LEU A 114 2.09 -4.79 11.30
CA LEU A 114 1.43 -5.97 11.84
C LEU A 114 1.05 -6.95 10.73
N LEU A 115 0.51 -6.47 9.61
CA LEU A 115 0.17 -7.32 8.48
C LEU A 115 1.41 -7.98 7.88
N THR A 116 2.50 -7.24 7.72
CA THR A 116 3.77 -7.79 7.22
C THR A 116 4.25 -8.94 8.11
N GLN A 117 4.19 -8.77 9.44
CA GLN A 117 4.55 -9.82 10.38
C GLN A 117 3.63 -11.06 10.25
N LEU A 118 2.33 -10.85 10.06
CA LEU A 118 1.35 -11.93 9.91
C LEU A 118 1.54 -12.77 8.65
N ILE A 119 2.02 -12.16 7.56
CA ILE A 119 2.19 -12.83 6.25
C ILE A 119 3.66 -13.12 5.92
N VAL A 120 4.59 -12.94 6.85
CA VAL A 120 6.04 -13.05 6.57
C VAL A 120 6.41 -14.43 6.01
N GLU A 121 5.75 -15.51 6.45
CA GLU A 121 5.99 -16.84 5.91
C GLU A 121 5.55 -16.97 4.44
N ASN A 122 4.49 -16.29 4.03
CA ASN A 122 4.06 -16.24 2.63
C ASN A 122 5.08 -15.48 1.77
N LEU A 123 5.65 -14.39 2.32
CA LEU A 123 6.72 -13.60 1.67
C LEU A 123 8.01 -14.42 1.53
N ARG A 124 8.37 -15.20 2.55
CA ARG A 124 9.54 -16.11 2.52
C ARG A 124 9.43 -17.16 1.43
N ARG A 125 8.22 -17.65 1.16
CA ARG A 125 7.94 -18.62 0.09
C ARG A 125 7.96 -18.00 -1.31
N GLY A 126 7.79 -16.69 -1.41
CA GLY A 126 7.87 -15.95 -2.68
C GLY A 126 9.28 -15.95 -3.26
N GLN A 127 9.38 -15.85 -4.57
CA GLN A 127 10.66 -15.80 -5.28
C GLN A 127 11.18 -14.38 -5.46
N SER A 128 10.30 -13.42 -5.80
CA SER A 128 10.70 -12.03 -6.04
C SER A 128 10.94 -11.23 -4.76
N LYS A 129 10.25 -11.56 -3.68
CA LYS A 129 10.40 -11.00 -2.32
C LYS A 129 10.42 -9.46 -2.28
N LYS A 130 9.45 -8.82 -2.94
CA LYS A 130 9.34 -7.35 -3.01
C LYS A 130 8.17 -6.85 -2.17
N LEU A 131 8.44 -5.91 -1.28
CA LEU A 131 7.46 -5.34 -0.37
C LEU A 131 7.33 -3.83 -0.62
N LEU A 132 6.16 -3.40 -1.04
CA LEU A 132 5.88 -2.01 -1.42
C LEU A 132 4.79 -1.43 -0.53
N TYR A 133 5.03 -0.24 -0.02
CA TYR A 133 4.08 0.46 0.82
C TYR A 133 3.71 1.79 0.18
N VAL A 134 2.43 1.95 -0.16
CA VAL A 134 1.94 3.20 -0.75
C VAL A 134 1.89 4.27 0.33
N THR A 135 2.80 5.22 0.21
CA THR A 135 2.91 6.38 1.09
C THR A 135 2.45 7.66 0.38
N SER A 136 2.96 8.78 0.81
CA SER A 136 2.73 10.08 0.19
C SER A 136 3.99 10.94 0.30
N LYS A 137 4.23 11.79 -0.68
CA LYS A 137 5.20 12.87 -0.59
C LYS A 137 4.96 13.76 0.65
N MET A 138 3.71 13.84 1.10
CA MET A 138 3.35 14.51 2.36
C MET A 138 3.95 13.85 3.61
N GLY A 139 4.43 12.60 3.53
CA GLY A 139 5.19 11.92 4.57
C GLY A 139 6.68 12.29 4.61
N SER A 140 7.18 13.00 3.61
CA SER A 140 8.55 13.56 3.65
C SER A 140 8.61 14.74 4.61
N ILE A 141 9.57 14.70 5.53
CA ILE A 141 9.82 15.80 6.48
C ILE A 141 10.51 16.95 5.73
N ASP A 142 11.45 16.62 4.87
CA ASP A 142 12.21 17.61 4.09
C ASP A 142 11.34 18.36 3.06
N ASP A 143 10.38 17.68 2.43
CA ASP A 143 9.45 18.31 1.46
C ASP A 143 8.40 19.23 2.13
N ASN A 144 8.25 19.16 3.46
CA ASN A 144 7.22 19.92 4.16
C ASN A 144 7.59 21.40 4.32
N LYS A 145 7.23 22.21 3.35
CA LYS A 145 7.41 23.67 3.38
C LYS A 145 6.11 24.41 3.72
N GLY A 146 4.97 23.72 3.74
CA GLY A 146 3.64 24.35 3.88
C GLY A 146 2.97 24.15 5.24
N GLY A 147 3.44 23.22 6.07
CA GLY A 147 2.76 22.83 7.31
C GLY A 147 1.38 22.20 7.09
N GLY A 148 0.50 22.25 8.10
CA GLY A 148 -0.85 21.71 8.06
C GLY A 148 -0.93 20.19 7.86
N SER A 149 -2.15 19.69 7.70
CA SER A 149 -2.42 18.25 7.48
C SER A 149 -1.71 17.34 8.48
N TYR A 150 -1.68 17.74 9.74
CA TYR A 150 -0.88 17.07 10.80
C TYR A 150 -1.17 15.57 10.88
N VAL A 151 -2.45 15.21 10.84
CA VAL A 151 -2.90 13.81 10.97
C VAL A 151 -2.35 12.96 9.83
N TYR A 152 -2.53 13.39 8.59
CA TYR A 152 -2.10 12.62 7.42
C TYR A 152 -0.57 12.60 7.27
N ARG A 153 0.08 13.79 7.36
CA ARG A 153 1.54 13.89 7.24
C ARG A 153 2.26 13.01 8.24
N SER A 154 1.88 13.12 9.53
CA SER A 154 2.51 12.32 10.58
C SER A 154 2.30 10.82 10.39
N SER A 155 1.11 10.41 9.94
CA SER A 155 0.83 8.98 9.69
C SER A 155 1.69 8.41 8.54
N LYS A 156 1.91 9.20 7.48
CA LYS A 156 2.76 8.77 6.36
C LYS A 156 4.25 8.87 6.68
N ALA A 157 4.67 9.83 7.50
CA ALA A 157 6.04 9.87 8.03
C ALA A 157 6.31 8.67 8.97
N ALA A 158 5.35 8.32 9.82
CA ALA A 158 5.43 7.13 10.67
C ALA A 158 5.52 5.84 9.82
N LEU A 159 4.70 5.70 8.78
CA LEU A 159 4.82 4.59 7.83
C LEU A 159 6.21 4.54 7.20
N ASN A 160 6.73 5.67 6.76
CA ASN A 160 8.07 5.76 6.16
C ASN A 160 9.15 5.25 7.12
N ALA A 161 9.10 5.65 8.39
CA ALA A 161 10.04 5.18 9.42
C ALA A 161 9.92 3.66 9.68
N VAL A 162 8.68 3.16 9.77
CA VAL A 162 8.38 1.72 9.93
C VAL A 162 8.97 0.93 8.75
N VAL A 163 8.70 1.36 7.52
CA VAL A 163 9.14 0.65 6.31
C VAL A 163 10.66 0.70 6.17
N LYS A 164 11.31 1.79 6.58
CA LYS A 164 12.78 1.85 6.63
C LYS A 164 13.33 0.80 7.59
N SER A 165 12.73 0.60 8.76
CA SER A 165 13.14 -0.45 9.70
C SER A 165 12.91 -1.85 9.12
N ILE A 166 11.73 -2.12 8.53
CA ILE A 166 11.43 -3.38 7.84
C ILE A 166 12.49 -3.69 6.78
N SER A 167 12.93 -2.68 6.00
CA SER A 167 13.94 -2.88 4.95
C SER A 167 15.30 -3.32 5.49
N VAL A 168 15.66 -2.91 6.70
CA VAL A 168 16.89 -3.32 7.37
C VAL A 168 16.75 -4.73 7.96
N ASP A 169 15.64 -4.96 8.66
CA ASP A 169 15.40 -6.24 9.35
C ASP A 169 15.27 -7.42 8.36
N LEU A 170 14.59 -7.20 7.22
CA LEU A 170 14.35 -8.25 6.23
C LEU A 170 15.43 -8.34 5.13
N ALA A 171 16.46 -7.51 5.17
CA ALA A 171 17.55 -7.57 4.19
C ALA A 171 18.31 -8.90 4.21
N VAL A 172 18.46 -9.51 5.38
CA VAL A 172 19.11 -10.83 5.55
C VAL A 172 18.32 -11.96 4.91
N GLU A 173 17.03 -11.73 4.62
CA GLU A 173 16.13 -12.66 3.95
C GLU A 173 16.00 -12.37 2.44
N GLU A 174 16.84 -11.47 1.92
CA GLU A 174 16.86 -11.02 0.53
C GLU A 174 15.53 -10.36 0.08
N MET A 175 14.82 -9.73 1.02
CA MET A 175 13.59 -8.99 0.72
C MET A 175 13.90 -7.53 0.37
N SER A 176 13.42 -7.09 -0.79
CA SER A 176 13.56 -5.70 -1.25
C SER A 176 12.32 -4.90 -0.84
N VAL A 177 12.49 -3.84 -0.09
CA VAL A 177 11.41 -3.09 0.56
C VAL A 177 11.49 -1.62 0.18
N ALA A 178 10.37 -0.98 -0.21
CA ALA A 178 10.36 0.45 -0.51
C ALA A 178 9.02 1.11 -0.19
N VAL A 179 9.04 2.43 -0.03
CA VAL A 179 7.81 3.25 -0.02
C VAL A 179 7.64 3.96 -1.35
N LEU A 180 6.38 4.02 -1.84
CA LEU A 180 6.02 4.63 -3.11
C LEU A 180 5.02 5.75 -2.92
N HIS A 181 5.34 6.94 -3.45
CA HIS A 181 4.37 8.01 -3.62
C HIS A 181 3.68 7.86 -4.98
N PRO A 182 2.35 7.70 -5.01
CA PRO A 182 1.62 7.48 -6.26
C PRO A 182 1.45 8.72 -7.13
N GLY A 183 1.97 9.88 -6.72
CA GLY A 183 1.61 11.17 -7.29
C GLY A 183 0.30 11.72 -6.70
N TRP A 184 -0.18 12.84 -7.23
CA TRP A 184 -1.51 13.37 -6.91
C TRP A 184 -2.52 12.84 -7.92
N VAL A 185 -3.16 11.73 -7.56
CA VAL A 185 -3.98 10.91 -8.44
C VAL A 185 -5.45 11.28 -8.31
N ARG A 186 -6.17 11.39 -9.44
CA ARG A 186 -7.63 11.56 -9.49
C ARG A 186 -8.33 10.30 -8.99
N THR A 187 -8.65 10.30 -7.71
CA THR A 187 -9.38 9.25 -6.97
C THR A 187 -10.28 9.91 -5.94
N ASP A 188 -11.13 9.16 -5.26
CA ASP A 188 -11.94 9.69 -4.14
C ASP A 188 -11.09 10.36 -3.05
N MET A 189 -9.90 9.82 -2.80
CA MET A 189 -8.95 10.38 -1.83
C MET A 189 -8.26 11.63 -2.37
N GLY A 190 -7.76 11.60 -3.60
CA GLY A 190 -7.01 12.70 -4.20
C GLY A 190 -7.88 13.84 -4.70
N GLY A 191 -9.17 13.57 -4.93
CA GLY A 191 -10.13 14.52 -5.49
C GLY A 191 -10.00 14.73 -7.00
N PRO A 192 -10.90 15.51 -7.59
CA PRO A 192 -10.98 15.71 -9.06
C PRO A 192 -9.80 16.51 -9.62
N ASN A 193 -9.10 17.28 -8.78
CA ASN A 193 -7.97 18.13 -9.17
C ASN A 193 -6.63 17.38 -9.22
N GLY A 194 -6.62 16.07 -9.02
CA GLY A 194 -5.42 15.26 -9.15
C GLY A 194 -4.75 15.46 -10.51
N LEU A 195 -3.42 15.48 -10.52
CA LEU A 195 -2.63 15.82 -11.72
C LEU A 195 -2.57 14.67 -12.72
N ILE A 196 -2.66 13.44 -12.25
CA ILE A 196 -2.57 12.23 -13.08
C ILE A 196 -3.74 11.29 -12.78
N ASP A 197 -4.00 10.35 -13.68
CA ASP A 197 -4.96 9.27 -13.46
C ASP A 197 -4.32 8.06 -12.77
N SER A 198 -5.14 7.12 -12.33
CA SER A 198 -4.69 5.91 -11.66
C SER A 198 -3.87 5.02 -12.59
N GLN A 199 -4.21 4.97 -13.87
CA GLN A 199 -3.49 4.16 -14.86
C GLN A 199 -2.03 4.61 -15.00
N THR A 200 -1.80 5.90 -15.21
CA THR A 200 -0.45 6.48 -15.32
C THR A 200 0.35 6.26 -14.03
N SER A 201 -0.28 6.52 -12.87
CA SER A 201 0.35 6.35 -11.57
C SER A 201 0.80 4.91 -11.35
N VAL A 202 -0.11 3.95 -11.56
CA VAL A 202 0.17 2.53 -11.30
C VAL A 202 1.15 1.95 -12.31
N SER A 203 1.05 2.32 -13.59
CA SER A 203 2.04 1.88 -14.59
C SER A 203 3.46 2.30 -14.21
N GLY A 204 3.63 3.53 -13.73
CA GLY A 204 4.92 4.01 -13.26
C GLY A 204 5.39 3.27 -12.00
N MET A 205 4.50 3.09 -11.01
CA MET A 205 4.84 2.33 -9.80
C MET A 205 5.21 0.87 -10.10
N ILE A 206 4.54 0.21 -11.03
CA ILE A 206 4.90 -1.15 -11.46
C ILE A 206 6.31 -1.18 -12.05
N GLU A 207 6.70 -0.16 -12.80
CA GLU A 207 8.07 -0.07 -13.33
C GLU A 207 9.11 0.12 -12.21
N VAL A 208 8.81 0.94 -11.19
CA VAL A 208 9.65 1.05 -9.99
C VAL A 208 9.76 -0.29 -9.26
N ILE A 209 8.63 -0.99 -9.08
CA ILE A 209 8.59 -2.32 -8.45
C ILE A 209 9.44 -3.33 -9.23
N ARG A 210 9.35 -3.31 -10.56
CA ARG A 210 10.12 -4.23 -11.42
C ARG A 210 11.63 -4.05 -11.20
N ASN A 211 12.09 -2.81 -11.09
CA ASN A 211 13.50 -2.44 -10.95
C ASN A 211 14.00 -2.44 -9.49
N LEU A 212 13.11 -2.62 -8.50
CA LEU A 212 13.50 -2.66 -7.10
C LEU A 212 14.38 -3.89 -6.82
N ASP A 213 15.50 -3.66 -6.16
CA ASP A 213 16.46 -4.67 -5.74
C ASP A 213 16.99 -4.37 -4.31
N LEU A 214 17.90 -5.20 -3.81
CA LEU A 214 18.50 -4.99 -2.48
C LEU A 214 19.32 -3.69 -2.39
N GLY A 215 19.92 -3.25 -3.50
CA GLY A 215 20.72 -2.02 -3.54
C GLY A 215 19.85 -0.76 -3.42
N SER A 216 18.61 -0.81 -3.88
CA SER A 216 17.62 0.27 -3.80
C SER A 216 16.62 0.09 -2.65
N SER A 217 16.72 -1.02 -1.90
CA SER A 217 15.86 -1.33 -0.75
C SER A 217 15.99 -0.26 0.34
N GLY A 218 14.88 0.04 0.98
CA GLY A 218 14.78 1.13 1.96
C GLY A 218 14.71 2.51 1.31
N GLY A 219 14.39 2.59 0.00
CA GLY A 219 14.23 3.85 -0.72
C GLY A 219 12.81 4.42 -0.64
N PHE A 220 12.71 5.73 -0.88
CA PHE A 220 11.45 6.45 -1.02
C PHE A 220 11.37 7.00 -2.45
N PHE A 221 10.43 6.47 -3.23
CA PHE A 221 10.32 6.76 -4.65
C PHE A 221 8.98 7.41 -5.00
N ASN A 222 8.99 8.29 -5.96
CA ASN A 222 7.82 8.75 -6.68
C ASN A 222 7.39 7.68 -7.70
N TYR A 223 6.16 7.75 -8.18
CA TYR A 223 5.62 6.81 -9.19
C TYR A 223 6.46 6.75 -10.48
N ASP A 224 7.17 7.81 -10.83
CA ASP A 224 8.05 7.89 -12.00
C ASP A 224 9.51 7.42 -11.75
N GLY A 225 9.78 6.88 -10.56
CA GLY A 225 11.08 6.40 -10.15
C GLY A 225 12.03 7.45 -9.58
N THR A 226 11.64 8.72 -9.55
CA THR A 226 12.46 9.76 -8.91
C THR A 226 12.50 9.56 -7.40
N VAL A 227 13.68 9.75 -6.79
CA VAL A 227 13.87 9.63 -5.34
C VAL A 227 13.27 10.83 -4.63
N ILE A 228 12.52 10.57 -3.56
CA ILE A 228 11.97 11.59 -2.67
C ILE A 228 12.82 11.60 -1.38
N PRO A 229 13.23 12.77 -0.87
CA PRO A 229 13.90 12.83 0.43
C PRO A 229 12.94 12.46 1.56
N TRP A 230 13.52 11.95 2.65
CA TRP A 230 12.75 11.53 3.84
C TRP A 230 12.10 12.68 4.62
#